data_f90e460ab228d7ecbb3361606b256c3b
#
_entry.id   f90e460ab228d7ecbb3361606b256c3b
#
_cell.length_a   1.000
_cell.length_b   1.000
_cell.length_c   1.000
_cell.angle_alpha   90.00
_cell.angle_beta   90.00
_cell.angle_gamma   90.00
#
_symmetry.space_group_name_H-M   'P 1'
#
loop_
_entity.id
_entity.type
_entity.pdbx_description
1 polymer ?
#
loop_
_entity_poly.entity_id
_entity_poly.type
_entity_poly.pdbx_seq_one_letter_code
_entity_poly.pdbx_strand_id
1 'polypeptide(L)'
;MEALQQRGQTYYSFYTEDSGLLSRYPITDSTTVYPLNDDRGSMYKAITHIGDTEVALYTAHLDYRNCAYYDARGYDGNTWDEEPPVTNLDTLLWLNEQSVRDDAIACFLKEAKKDREAGRIVILGGDFNEPSHLDRGDQRYERPPRIGCSLARIRHAGERRLQRYVP
;
A
#
# COMPACT_ATOMS: atom_id res chain seq x y z
N MET A 1 23.44 6.33 -1.15
CA MET A 1 23.78 7.55 -0.39
C MET A 1 25.03 8.22 -0.93
N GLU A 2 26.15 7.52 -1.09
CA GLU A 2 27.42 8.09 -1.60
C GLU A 2 27.30 8.86 -2.92
N ALA A 3 26.57 8.33 -3.90
CA ALA A 3 26.37 8.98 -5.20
C ALA A 3 25.62 10.33 -5.10
N LEU A 4 24.74 10.51 -4.11
CA LEU A 4 24.05 11.77 -3.84
C LEU A 4 24.97 12.74 -3.13
N GLN A 5 25.78 12.26 -2.18
CA GLN A 5 26.78 13.08 -1.49
C GLN A 5 27.86 13.62 -2.44
N GLN A 6 28.33 12.78 -3.40
CA GLN A 6 29.26 13.20 -4.44
C GLN A 6 28.73 14.34 -5.33
N ARG A 7 27.39 14.47 -5.42
CA ARG A 7 26.70 15.55 -6.12
C ARG A 7 26.36 16.76 -5.21
N GLY A 8 26.92 16.79 -4.00
CA GLY A 8 26.64 17.86 -3.02
C GLY A 8 25.23 17.84 -2.44
N GLN A 9 24.54 16.69 -2.53
CA GLN A 9 23.18 16.54 -1.99
C GLN A 9 23.22 15.69 -0.73
N THR A 10 22.77 16.25 0.38
CA THR A 10 22.63 15.53 1.64
C THR A 10 21.22 14.98 1.77
N TYR A 11 21.14 13.67 2.04
CA TYR A 11 19.88 12.98 2.34
C TYR A 11 20.05 12.14 3.59
N TYR A 12 18.96 12.01 4.30
CA TYR A 12 18.77 11.08 5.41
C TYR A 12 17.97 9.89 4.90
N SER A 13 18.28 8.70 5.37
CA SER A 13 17.59 7.48 4.95
C SER A 13 17.15 6.65 6.14
N PHE A 14 16.01 6.07 5.99
CA PHE A 14 15.52 4.94 6.77
C PHE A 14 15.18 3.84 5.78
N TYR A 15 15.59 2.62 6.04
CA TYR A 15 15.31 1.48 5.16
C TYR A 15 15.25 0.19 5.97
N THR A 16 14.53 -0.76 5.42
CA THR A 16 14.41 -2.14 5.86
C THR A 16 14.76 -3.06 4.69
N GLU A 17 14.57 -4.36 4.83
CA GLU A 17 14.78 -5.31 3.73
C GLU A 17 13.80 -5.08 2.57
N ASP A 18 12.64 -4.51 2.84
CA ASP A 18 11.48 -4.49 1.99
C ASP A 18 11.06 -3.09 1.53
N SER A 19 11.36 -2.06 2.32
CA SER A 19 10.90 -0.70 2.06
C SER A 19 11.87 0.35 2.59
N GLY A 20 11.72 1.59 2.14
CA GLY A 20 12.59 2.66 2.61
C GLY A 20 12.07 4.07 2.29
N LEU A 21 12.71 5.03 2.96
CA LEU A 21 12.47 6.46 2.79
C LEU A 21 13.78 7.21 2.59
N LEU A 22 13.74 8.19 1.71
CA LEU A 22 14.79 9.22 1.57
C LEU A 22 14.17 10.57 1.91
N SER A 23 14.86 11.32 2.77
CA SER A 23 14.43 12.65 3.18
C SER A 23 15.56 13.67 3.04
N ARG A 24 15.24 14.89 2.64
CA ARG A 24 16.16 16.02 2.74
C ARG A 24 16.29 16.55 4.15
N TYR A 25 15.35 16.19 5.01
CA TYR A 25 15.30 16.60 6.40
C TYR A 25 15.72 15.43 7.30
N PRO A 26 16.34 15.69 8.46
CA PRO A 26 16.72 14.64 9.39
C PRO A 26 15.53 13.77 9.79
N ILE A 27 15.73 12.46 9.78
CA ILE A 27 14.79 11.51 10.33
C ILE A 27 15.12 11.39 11.83
N THR A 28 14.19 11.76 12.68
CA THR A 28 14.37 11.86 14.14
C THR A 28 13.88 10.62 14.88
N ASP A 29 12.94 9.90 14.29
CA ASP A 29 12.39 8.66 14.83
C ASP A 29 11.88 7.74 13.73
N SER A 30 11.85 6.43 14.00
CA SER A 30 11.29 5.44 13.07
C SER A 30 10.74 4.24 13.82
N THR A 31 9.64 3.66 13.32
CA THR A 31 9.02 2.49 13.92
C THR A 31 8.32 1.61 12.89
N THR A 32 8.22 0.33 13.19
CA THR A 32 7.40 -0.62 12.45
C THR A 32 5.93 -0.44 12.85
N VAL A 33 5.08 -0.25 11.87
CA VAL A 33 3.62 -0.10 12.04
C VAL A 33 2.91 -1.43 11.82
N TYR A 34 3.34 -2.17 10.82
CA TYR A 34 2.84 -3.51 10.55
C TYR A 34 4.02 -4.48 10.51
N PRO A 35 4.04 -5.51 11.38
CA PRO A 35 5.17 -6.42 11.52
C PRO A 35 5.29 -7.37 10.33
N LEU A 36 6.53 -7.57 9.92
CA LEU A 36 6.95 -8.57 8.95
C LEU A 36 7.20 -9.89 9.67
N ASN A 37 6.17 -10.72 9.80
CA ASN A 37 6.38 -12.05 10.38
C ASN A 37 6.52 -13.14 9.32
N ASP A 38 6.12 -12.87 8.07
CA ASP A 38 6.03 -13.88 7.03
C ASP A 38 6.08 -13.32 5.61
N ASP A 39 6.65 -12.15 5.41
CA ASP A 39 6.77 -11.50 4.09
C ASP A 39 5.42 -11.24 3.37
N ARG A 40 4.33 -11.06 4.13
CA ARG A 40 3.02 -10.70 3.58
C ARG A 40 2.68 -9.23 3.68
N GLY A 41 3.68 -8.41 3.52
CA GLY A 41 3.54 -6.96 3.52
C GLY A 41 4.13 -6.29 4.75
N SER A 42 4.47 -5.04 4.57
CA SER A 42 5.13 -4.24 5.58
C SER A 42 4.63 -2.81 5.57
N MET A 43 4.74 -2.18 6.73
CA MET A 43 4.53 -0.75 6.85
C MET A 43 5.42 -0.18 7.94
N TYR A 44 6.12 0.90 7.62
CA TYR A 44 7.02 1.60 8.52
C TYR A 44 6.66 3.07 8.58
N LYS A 45 6.99 3.68 9.72
CA LYS A 45 6.84 5.11 9.94
C LYS A 45 8.19 5.75 10.25
N ALA A 46 8.44 6.92 9.70
CA ALA A 46 9.56 7.80 10.06
C ALA A 46 9.01 9.19 10.41
N ILE A 47 9.61 9.83 11.39
CA ILE A 47 9.30 11.21 11.78
C ILE A 47 10.41 12.12 11.28
N THR A 48 10.03 13.22 10.67
CA THR A 48 10.94 14.29 10.25
C THR A 48 10.35 15.66 10.59
N HIS A 49 11.19 16.70 10.56
CA HIS A 49 10.78 18.07 10.79
C HIS A 49 11.00 18.92 9.53
N ILE A 50 9.99 19.69 9.14
CA ILE A 50 10.05 20.68 8.07
C ILE A 50 9.72 22.03 8.70
N GLY A 51 10.76 22.83 9.01
CA GLY A 51 10.62 23.97 9.89
C GLY A 51 10.15 23.53 11.27
N ASP A 52 9.10 24.15 11.79
CA ASP A 52 8.50 23.83 13.09
C ASP A 52 7.43 22.72 13.02
N THR A 53 7.23 22.12 11.85
CA THR A 53 6.18 21.14 11.63
C THR A 53 6.75 19.71 11.66
N GLU A 54 6.21 18.87 12.53
CA GLU A 54 6.47 17.45 12.49
C GLU A 54 5.67 16.77 11.37
N VAL A 55 6.33 15.90 10.62
CA VAL A 55 5.73 15.12 9.55
C VAL A 55 5.95 13.64 9.81
N ALA A 56 4.88 12.88 9.87
CA ALA A 56 4.91 11.42 9.95
C ALA A 56 4.81 10.85 8.52
N LEU A 57 5.90 10.28 8.05
CA LEU A 57 6.02 9.65 6.75
C LEU A 57 5.85 8.14 6.91
N TYR A 58 4.87 7.59 6.25
CA TYR A 58 4.64 6.15 6.20
C TYR A 58 5.03 5.60 4.84
N THR A 59 5.80 4.53 4.83
CA THR A 59 6.10 3.74 3.64
C THR A 59 5.50 2.36 3.78
N ALA A 60 4.87 1.88 2.72
CA ALA A 60 4.19 0.60 2.70
C ALA A 60 4.61 -0.23 1.48
N HIS A 61 4.75 -1.53 1.69
CA HIS A 61 4.74 -2.55 0.67
C HIS A 61 3.74 -3.62 1.13
N LEU A 62 2.51 -3.55 0.62
CA LEU A 62 1.41 -4.39 1.12
C LEU A 62 1.43 -5.77 0.47
N ASP A 63 0.68 -6.70 1.05
CA ASP A 63 0.58 -8.08 0.59
C ASP A 63 0.21 -8.18 -0.89
N TYR A 64 1.06 -8.84 -1.68
CA TYR A 64 0.89 -9.04 -3.13
C TYR A 64 0.31 -10.41 -3.48
N ARG A 65 0.36 -11.37 -2.55
CA ARG A 65 0.08 -12.79 -2.82
C ARG A 65 -1.38 -13.06 -3.16
N ASN A 66 -2.28 -12.37 -2.48
CA ASN A 66 -3.72 -12.50 -2.69
C ASN A 66 -4.26 -11.23 -3.35
N CYS A 67 -3.82 -10.97 -4.57
CA CYS A 67 -4.25 -9.82 -5.35
C CYS A 67 -5.08 -10.28 -6.53
N ALA A 68 -6.39 -10.09 -6.45
CA ALA A 68 -7.34 -10.49 -7.50
C ALA A 68 -7.02 -9.94 -8.90
N TYR A 69 -6.17 -8.94 -8.98
CA TYR A 69 -5.67 -8.41 -10.25
C TYR A 69 -4.84 -9.44 -11.02
N TYR A 70 -4.02 -10.23 -10.32
CA TYR A 70 -3.22 -11.29 -10.95
C TYR A 70 -4.12 -12.46 -11.35
N ASP A 71 -4.96 -12.94 -10.44
CA ASP A 71 -5.92 -14.02 -10.70
C ASP A 71 -6.82 -13.70 -11.92
N ALA A 72 -7.31 -12.47 -11.99
CA ALA A 72 -8.12 -12.00 -13.11
C ALA A 72 -7.37 -11.97 -14.43
N ARG A 73 -6.04 -11.90 -14.42
CA ARG A 73 -5.17 -11.92 -15.61
C ARG A 73 -4.61 -13.29 -15.94
N GLY A 74 -4.82 -14.27 -15.07
CA GLY A 74 -4.32 -15.63 -15.23
C GLY A 74 -2.89 -15.79 -14.76
N TYR A 75 -2.56 -15.23 -13.61
CA TYR A 75 -1.27 -15.42 -12.94
C TYR A 75 -1.49 -15.76 -11.47
N ASP A 76 -0.76 -16.72 -10.94
CA ASP A 76 -0.62 -16.91 -9.51
C ASP A 76 0.31 -15.83 -8.93
N GLY A 77 -0.17 -15.05 -7.98
CA GLY A 77 0.61 -13.97 -7.35
C GLY A 77 1.77 -14.46 -6.47
N ASN A 78 1.83 -15.76 -6.15
CA ASN A 78 2.91 -16.35 -5.34
C ASN A 78 4.04 -16.91 -6.19
N THR A 79 3.68 -17.69 -7.21
CA THR A 79 4.64 -18.43 -8.05
C THR A 79 4.97 -17.69 -9.36
N TRP A 80 4.10 -16.78 -9.78
CA TRP A 80 4.10 -16.11 -11.08
C TRP A 80 3.87 -17.05 -12.27
N ASP A 81 3.36 -18.25 -12.00
CA ASP A 81 2.97 -19.18 -13.04
C ASP A 81 1.72 -18.70 -13.77
N GLU A 82 1.63 -19.01 -15.05
CA GLU A 82 0.43 -18.76 -15.83
C GLU A 82 -0.66 -19.77 -15.47
N GLU A 83 -1.85 -19.27 -15.17
CA GLU A 83 -3.04 -20.06 -14.83
C GLU A 83 -4.25 -19.60 -15.67
N PRO A 84 -5.32 -20.40 -15.73
CA PRO A 84 -6.56 -19.94 -16.35
C PRO A 84 -7.11 -18.71 -15.60
N PRO A 85 -7.42 -17.59 -16.33
CA PRO A 85 -7.96 -16.40 -15.69
C PRO A 85 -9.24 -16.67 -14.89
N VAL A 86 -9.30 -16.20 -13.67
CA VAL A 86 -10.53 -16.24 -12.86
C VAL A 86 -11.48 -15.16 -13.35
N THR A 87 -12.66 -15.58 -13.85
CA THR A 87 -13.67 -14.68 -14.42
C THR A 87 -14.89 -14.50 -13.52
N ASN A 88 -15.06 -15.34 -12.51
CA ASN A 88 -16.15 -15.23 -11.55
C ASN A 88 -15.84 -14.13 -10.53
N LEU A 89 -16.72 -13.15 -10.43
CA LEU A 89 -16.52 -11.98 -9.55
C LEU A 89 -16.50 -12.35 -8.08
N ASP A 90 -17.38 -13.24 -7.65
CA ASP A 90 -17.44 -13.63 -6.23
C ASP A 90 -16.18 -14.37 -5.80
N THR A 91 -15.61 -15.18 -6.70
CA THR A 91 -14.32 -15.84 -6.49
C THR A 91 -13.18 -14.82 -6.39
N LEU A 92 -13.15 -13.82 -7.30
CA LEU A 92 -12.13 -12.78 -7.26
C LEU A 92 -12.21 -11.94 -5.97
N LEU A 93 -13.43 -11.60 -5.53
CA LEU A 93 -13.63 -10.89 -4.28
C LEU A 93 -13.17 -11.71 -3.08
N TRP A 94 -13.50 -13.01 -3.06
CA TRP A 94 -13.06 -13.91 -2.00
C TRP A 94 -11.54 -14.04 -1.96
N LEU A 95 -10.88 -14.23 -3.11
CA LEU A 95 -9.42 -14.30 -3.21
C LEU A 95 -8.77 -13.00 -2.68
N ASN A 96 -9.28 -11.85 -3.10
CA ASN A 96 -8.76 -10.56 -2.64
C ASN A 96 -8.90 -10.35 -1.13
N GLU A 97 -9.96 -10.90 -0.53
CA GLU A 97 -10.21 -10.83 0.91
C GLU A 97 -9.28 -11.74 1.75
N GLN A 98 -8.55 -12.66 1.11
CA GLN A 98 -7.56 -13.49 1.80
C GLN A 98 -6.25 -12.75 2.08
N SER A 99 -6.07 -11.56 1.51
CA SER A 99 -4.90 -10.74 1.76
C SER A 99 -4.91 -10.13 3.16
N VAL A 100 -3.72 -9.82 3.67
CA VAL A 100 -3.55 -9.10 4.95
C VAL A 100 -3.39 -7.58 4.75
N ARG A 101 -3.71 -7.06 3.56
CA ARG A 101 -3.65 -5.61 3.27
C ARG A 101 -4.55 -4.80 4.20
N ASP A 102 -5.75 -5.31 4.46
CA ASP A 102 -6.72 -4.65 5.35
C ASP A 102 -6.18 -4.51 6.78
N ASP A 103 -5.46 -5.52 7.28
CA ASP A 103 -4.87 -5.50 8.62
C ASP A 103 -3.76 -4.44 8.70
N ALA A 104 -2.91 -4.35 7.67
CA ALA A 104 -1.88 -3.32 7.59
C ALA A 104 -2.48 -1.90 7.54
N ILE A 105 -3.54 -1.70 6.76
CA ILE A 105 -4.27 -0.42 6.70
C ILE A 105 -4.96 -0.10 8.03
N ALA A 106 -5.53 -1.09 8.73
CA ALA A 106 -6.11 -0.88 10.06
C ALA A 106 -5.05 -0.42 11.06
N CYS A 107 -3.84 -1.01 11.04
CA CYS A 107 -2.71 -0.57 11.84
C CYS A 107 -2.29 0.87 11.50
N PHE A 108 -2.19 1.19 10.20
CA PHE A 108 -1.92 2.55 9.75
C PHE A 108 -2.93 3.56 10.27
N LEU A 109 -4.23 3.30 10.11
CA LEU A 109 -5.28 4.23 10.55
C LEU A 109 -5.20 4.53 12.04
N LYS A 110 -4.89 3.52 12.86
CA LYS A 110 -4.70 3.66 14.30
C LYS A 110 -3.50 4.56 14.63
N GLU A 111 -2.36 4.36 13.97
CA GLU A 111 -1.16 5.16 14.21
C GLU A 111 -1.30 6.57 13.62
N ALA A 112 -1.85 6.70 12.42
CA ALA A 112 -2.10 7.99 11.77
C ALA A 112 -3.06 8.88 12.59
N LYS A 113 -4.04 8.27 13.28
CA LYS A 113 -4.90 9.01 14.21
C LYS A 113 -4.09 9.63 15.34
N LYS A 114 -3.19 8.87 15.98
CA LYS A 114 -2.31 9.37 17.05
C LYS A 114 -1.41 10.51 16.56
N ASP A 115 -0.83 10.36 15.37
CA ASP A 115 0.04 11.37 14.78
C ASP A 115 -0.73 12.67 14.50
N ARG A 116 -1.95 12.56 13.96
CA ARG A 116 -2.82 13.73 13.75
C ARG A 116 -3.25 14.40 15.06
N GLU A 117 -3.57 13.62 16.08
CA GLU A 117 -3.88 14.13 17.43
C GLU A 117 -2.68 14.84 18.06
N ALA A 118 -1.45 14.41 17.73
CA ALA A 118 -0.21 15.09 18.10
C ALA A 118 0.13 16.32 17.23
N GLY A 119 -0.72 16.70 16.28
CA GLY A 119 -0.53 17.83 15.39
C GLY A 119 0.39 17.57 14.19
N ARG A 120 0.74 16.32 13.90
CA ARG A 120 1.61 15.95 12.79
C ARG A 120 0.86 15.95 11.45
N ILE A 121 1.58 16.32 10.39
CA ILE A 121 1.15 16.03 9.03
C ILE A 121 1.43 14.54 8.76
N VAL A 122 0.44 13.81 8.26
CA VAL A 122 0.55 12.39 7.94
C VAL A 122 0.58 12.20 6.43
N ILE A 123 1.60 11.50 5.94
CA ILE A 123 1.77 11.15 4.53
C ILE A 123 2.02 9.64 4.44
N LEU A 124 1.24 8.96 3.61
CA LEU A 124 1.42 7.54 3.29
C LEU A 124 1.73 7.40 1.80
N GLY A 125 2.76 6.61 1.49
CA GLY A 125 3.12 6.23 0.14
C GLY A 125 3.73 4.83 0.09
N GLY A 126 3.78 4.23 -1.09
CA GLY A 126 4.36 2.91 -1.29
C GLY A 126 3.61 2.08 -2.32
N ASP A 127 3.94 0.79 -2.37
CA ASP A 127 3.24 -0.20 -3.18
C ASP A 127 2.11 -0.83 -2.35
N PHE A 128 0.88 -0.56 -2.75
CA PHE A 128 -0.30 -1.07 -2.07
C PHE A 128 -0.72 -2.45 -2.56
N ASN A 129 -0.14 -2.93 -3.66
CA ASN A 129 -0.51 -4.19 -4.33
C ASN A 129 -2.03 -4.32 -4.54
N GLU A 130 -2.68 -3.20 -4.79
CA GLU A 130 -4.11 -3.08 -5.06
C GLU A 130 -4.31 -2.06 -6.19
N PRO A 131 -5.07 -2.39 -7.25
CA PRO A 131 -5.37 -1.44 -8.29
C PRO A 131 -6.10 -0.21 -7.76
N SER A 132 -5.64 0.99 -8.13
CA SER A 132 -6.34 2.22 -7.77
C SER A 132 -7.73 2.25 -8.42
N HIS A 133 -8.73 2.68 -7.66
CA HIS A 133 -10.07 2.93 -8.20
C HIS A 133 -10.08 4.02 -9.29
N LEU A 134 -9.01 4.84 -9.37
CA LEU A 134 -8.86 5.88 -10.38
C LEU A 134 -8.34 5.32 -11.71
N ASP A 135 -7.69 4.16 -11.70
CA ASP A 135 -7.04 3.60 -12.88
C ASP A 135 -8.01 2.89 -13.83
N ARG A 136 -9.24 2.61 -13.37
CA ARG A 136 -10.22 1.83 -14.11
C ARG A 136 -11.63 2.42 -14.09
N GLY A 137 -11.74 3.72 -14.27
CA GLY A 137 -13.00 4.33 -14.69
C GLY A 137 -13.35 3.92 -16.13
N ASP A 138 -14.64 3.69 -16.40
CA ASP A 138 -15.19 3.20 -17.69
C ASP A 138 -14.72 3.98 -18.95
N GLN A 139 -13.98 5.07 -18.79
CA GLN A 139 -13.60 5.98 -19.88
C GLN A 139 -12.16 5.83 -20.38
N ARG A 140 -11.31 4.95 -19.82
CA ARG A 140 -9.89 4.89 -20.19
C ARG A 140 -9.42 3.62 -20.90
N TYR A 141 -10.28 2.62 -21.07
CA TYR A 141 -9.91 1.38 -21.75
C TYR A 141 -10.73 1.16 -23.00
N GLU A 142 -10.19 1.56 -24.16
CA GLU A 142 -10.68 1.15 -25.48
C GLU A 142 -10.43 -0.34 -25.78
N ARG A 143 -9.78 -1.08 -24.88
CA ARG A 143 -9.73 -2.53 -24.92
C ARG A 143 -10.57 -3.08 -23.79
N PRO A 144 -11.67 -3.80 -24.10
CA PRO A 144 -12.38 -4.51 -23.06
C PRO A 144 -11.36 -5.43 -22.34
N PRO A 145 -11.34 -5.46 -21.00
CA PRO A 145 -10.61 -6.51 -20.31
C PRO A 145 -11.15 -7.82 -20.89
N ARG A 146 -10.27 -8.77 -21.14
CA ARG A 146 -10.69 -10.13 -21.58
C ARG A 146 -11.67 -10.78 -20.60
N ILE A 147 -11.98 -10.10 -19.53
CA ILE A 147 -12.79 -10.52 -18.39
C ILE A 147 -13.84 -9.44 -18.15
N GLY A 148 -15.11 -9.81 -18.27
CA GLY A 148 -16.27 -8.94 -18.00
C GLY A 148 -16.48 -8.58 -16.54
N CYS A 149 -15.41 -8.45 -15.74
CA CYS A 149 -15.47 -8.01 -14.35
C CYS A 149 -15.38 -6.49 -14.28
N SER A 150 -16.46 -5.85 -13.86
CA SER A 150 -16.41 -4.47 -13.39
C SER A 150 -15.72 -4.43 -12.03
N LEU A 151 -14.45 -4.01 -12.00
CA LEU A 151 -13.71 -3.74 -10.76
C LEU A 151 -14.38 -2.66 -9.88
N ALA A 152 -15.37 -1.95 -10.42
CA ALA A 152 -16.23 -1.07 -9.62
C ALA A 152 -16.93 -1.80 -8.44
N ARG A 153 -17.14 -3.13 -8.54
CA ARG A 153 -17.70 -3.92 -7.43
C ARG A 153 -16.67 -4.29 -6.38
N ILE A 154 -15.38 -4.48 -6.77
CA ILE A 154 -14.28 -4.68 -5.81
C ILE A 154 -14.14 -3.43 -4.93
N ARG A 155 -14.24 -2.23 -5.53
CA ARG A 155 -14.28 -0.95 -4.82
C ARG A 155 -15.33 -0.90 -3.71
N HIS A 156 -16.56 -1.36 -3.97
CA HIS A 156 -17.64 -1.31 -2.98
C HIS A 156 -17.47 -2.30 -1.82
N ALA A 157 -16.74 -3.40 -2.01
CA ALA A 157 -16.42 -4.33 -0.92
C ALA A 157 -15.34 -3.74 0.00
N GLY A 158 -14.27 -3.17 -0.55
CA GLY A 158 -13.24 -2.46 0.22
C GLY A 158 -13.78 -1.25 0.98
N GLU A 159 -14.62 -0.42 0.34
CA GLU A 159 -15.25 0.74 0.98
C GLU A 159 -16.15 0.34 2.16
N ARG A 160 -16.85 -0.79 2.07
CA ARG A 160 -17.69 -1.28 3.17
C ARG A 160 -16.88 -1.79 4.37
N ARG A 161 -15.71 -2.36 4.15
CA ARG A 161 -14.81 -2.74 5.24
C ARG A 161 -14.20 -1.51 5.91
N LEU A 162 -13.71 -0.53 5.15
CA LEU A 162 -13.17 0.71 5.69
C LEU A 162 -14.21 1.49 6.50
N GLN A 163 -15.48 1.51 6.07
CA GLN A 163 -16.57 2.15 6.82
C GLN A 163 -16.90 1.48 8.15
N ARG A 164 -16.55 0.19 8.34
CA ARG A 164 -16.73 -0.49 9.65
C ARG A 164 -15.65 -0.15 10.68
N TYR A 165 -14.52 0.42 10.25
CA TYR A 165 -13.39 0.75 11.11
C TYR A 165 -13.22 2.24 11.38
N VAL A 166 -14.09 3.10 10.84
CA VAL A 166 -14.14 4.53 11.18
C VAL A 166 -15.22 4.70 12.25
N PRO A 167 -14.86 5.04 13.50
CA PRO A 167 -15.83 5.34 14.55
C PRO A 167 -16.58 6.64 14.28
#